data_3a923b1ea17187c5b3a09615a4b98269
#
_entry.id   3a923b1ea17187c5b3a09615a4b98269
#
_cell.length_a   1.000
_cell.length_b   1.000
_cell.length_c   1.000
_cell.angle_alpha   90.00
_cell.angle_beta   90.00
_cell.angle_gamma   90.00
#
_symmetry.space_group_name_H-M   'P 1'
#
loop_
_entity.id
_entity.type
_entity.pdbx_description
1 polymer ?
#
loop_
_entity_poly.entity_id
_entity_poly.type
_entity_poly.pdbx_seq_one_letter_code
_entity_poly.pdbx_strand_id
1 'polypeptide(L)'
;ELAGRWGKGKLLNVGCAHGSDFPPFKDSFELYGVDYSKEMLKLAVKYAQKHQYKVELKEADAREMPYPNDFFDWAVAIAVYHHIENKAGRLAGLKELYRVLKPGGEAFITVWNRWQPRHWFKKKNAIVYWNFKSKEKLERYYYLFTYGEIEKLVRQAGFQIIKIFPEYKYKFPLRMFSRNICLLVRKA
;
A
#
# COMPACT_ATOMS: atom_id res chain seq x y z
N GLU A 1 -16.34 0.73 0.36
CA GLU A 1 -16.49 -0.76 0.29
C GLU A 1 -15.64 -1.47 1.35
N LEU A 2 -14.33 -1.18 1.53
CA LEU A 2 -13.49 -1.88 2.52
C LEU A 2 -13.95 -1.62 3.96
N ALA A 3 -14.24 -0.38 4.33
CA ALA A 3 -14.71 -0.04 5.68
C ALA A 3 -16.05 -0.73 6.02
N GLY A 4 -16.90 -1.00 5.03
CA GLY A 4 -18.14 -1.76 5.23
C GLY A 4 -17.95 -3.29 5.23
N ARG A 5 -16.84 -3.77 4.63
CA ARG A 5 -16.47 -5.19 4.64
C ARG A 5 -15.79 -5.60 5.95
N TRP A 6 -14.88 -4.75 6.41
CA TRP A 6 -14.10 -4.98 7.61
C TRP A 6 -14.87 -4.50 8.83
N GLY A 7 -14.86 -5.26 9.87
CA GLY A 7 -15.42 -4.89 11.16
C GLY A 7 -14.52 -3.92 11.92
N LYS A 8 -14.77 -3.79 13.22
CA LYS A 8 -13.90 -3.01 14.12
C LYS A 8 -12.54 -3.69 14.29
N GLY A 9 -11.56 -2.98 14.80
CA GLY A 9 -10.24 -3.52 15.13
C GLY A 9 -9.10 -2.58 14.78
N LYS A 10 -7.89 -3.10 14.80
CA LYS A 10 -6.66 -2.35 14.49
C LYS A 10 -6.39 -2.39 13.00
N LEU A 11 -6.32 -1.20 12.40
CA LEU A 11 -6.03 -1.03 10.98
C LEU A 11 -4.68 -0.37 10.78
N LEU A 12 -3.78 -1.05 10.07
CA LEU A 12 -2.48 -0.54 9.67
C LEU A 12 -2.54 0.05 8.25
N ASN A 13 -2.02 1.27 8.09
CA ASN A 13 -1.71 1.83 6.77
C ASN A 13 -0.19 1.80 6.56
N VAL A 14 0.29 0.92 5.68
CA VAL A 14 1.70 0.81 5.30
C VAL A 14 2.01 1.85 4.22
N GLY A 15 3.06 2.66 4.44
CA GLY A 15 3.39 3.78 3.55
C GLY A 15 2.30 4.84 3.54
N CYS A 16 1.85 5.25 4.74
CA CYS A 16 0.69 6.10 4.91
C CYS A 16 0.85 7.55 4.41
N ALA A 17 2.06 7.94 4.03
CA ALA A 17 2.41 9.28 3.55
C ALA A 17 1.81 10.39 4.45
N HIS A 18 1.06 11.33 3.87
CA HIS A 18 0.40 12.40 4.61
C HIS A 18 -0.97 12.02 5.22
N GLY A 19 -1.36 10.74 5.18
CA GLY A 19 -2.52 10.21 5.90
C GLY A 19 -3.87 10.32 5.17
N SER A 20 -3.88 10.56 3.84
CA SER A 20 -5.13 10.73 3.06
C SER A 20 -6.04 9.50 3.02
N ASP A 21 -5.52 8.33 3.32
CA ASP A 21 -6.26 7.07 3.23
C ASP A 21 -6.98 6.69 4.52
N PHE A 22 -6.74 7.40 5.64
CA PHE A 22 -7.38 7.12 6.92
C PHE A 22 -8.86 7.54 7.06
N PRO A 23 -9.32 8.68 6.49
CA PRO A 23 -10.67 9.17 6.76
C PRO A 23 -11.83 8.17 6.59
N PRO A 24 -11.80 7.24 5.61
CA PRO A 24 -12.85 6.22 5.47
C PRO A 24 -12.96 5.25 6.65
N PHE A 25 -11.95 5.18 7.52
CA PHE A 25 -11.82 4.21 8.60
C PHE A 25 -11.89 4.84 9.99
N LYS A 26 -11.91 6.18 10.10
CA LYS A 26 -11.71 6.94 11.33
C LYS A 26 -12.69 6.63 12.46
N ASP A 27 -13.92 6.26 12.12
CA ASP A 27 -15.01 6.11 13.10
C ASP A 27 -15.18 4.67 13.60
N SER A 28 -14.48 3.70 12.97
CA SER A 28 -14.68 2.28 13.25
C SER A 28 -13.42 1.53 13.64
N PHE A 29 -12.23 2.12 13.43
CA PHE A 29 -10.96 1.42 13.60
C PHE A 29 -9.99 2.18 14.51
N GLU A 30 -9.16 1.43 15.23
CA GLU A 30 -7.94 1.94 15.82
C GLU A 30 -6.91 2.09 14.69
N LEU A 31 -6.52 3.34 14.40
CA LEU A 31 -5.71 3.65 13.24
C LEU A 31 -4.21 3.68 13.57
N TYR A 32 -3.44 2.97 12.76
CA TYR A 32 -1.98 2.91 12.82
C TYR A 32 -1.40 3.21 11.43
N GLY A 33 -0.28 3.91 11.40
CA GLY A 33 0.41 4.20 10.15
C GLY A 33 1.91 4.10 10.26
N VAL A 34 2.54 3.59 9.22
CA VAL A 34 4.00 3.62 9.06
C VAL A 34 4.35 4.29 7.74
N ASP A 35 5.41 5.09 7.76
CA ASP A 35 6.04 5.63 6.56
C ASP A 35 7.54 5.80 6.80
N TYR A 36 8.33 5.62 5.76
CA TYR A 36 9.78 5.83 5.82
C TYR A 36 10.15 7.32 5.93
N SER A 37 9.26 8.22 5.48
CA SER A 37 9.48 9.66 5.45
C SER A 37 8.94 10.34 6.70
N LYS A 38 9.83 10.76 7.58
CA LYS A 38 9.51 11.57 8.75
C LYS A 38 8.74 12.85 8.39
N GLU A 39 9.07 13.45 7.25
CA GLU A 39 8.39 14.66 6.78
C GLU A 39 6.93 14.36 6.39
N MET A 40 6.66 13.22 5.76
CA MET A 40 5.29 12.80 5.46
C MET A 40 4.50 12.51 6.73
N LEU A 41 5.12 11.91 7.74
CA LEU A 41 4.46 11.66 9.03
C LEU A 41 4.09 12.97 9.75
N LYS A 42 4.93 14.01 9.70
CA LYS A 42 4.58 15.34 10.21
C LYS A 42 3.35 15.93 9.52
N LEU A 43 3.22 15.70 8.21
CA LEU A 43 2.03 16.11 7.45
C LEU A 43 0.81 15.26 7.83
N ALA A 44 1.00 13.96 8.08
CA ALA A 44 -0.08 13.06 8.51
C ALA A 44 -0.65 13.47 9.87
N VAL A 45 0.17 13.90 10.82
CA VAL A 45 -0.29 14.45 12.10
C VAL A 45 -1.20 15.67 11.89
N LYS A 46 -0.77 16.63 11.06
CA LYS A 46 -1.57 17.82 10.73
C LYS A 46 -2.87 17.45 10.03
N TYR A 47 -2.82 16.46 9.14
CA TYR A 47 -3.98 15.97 8.42
C TYR A 47 -4.99 15.30 9.36
N ALA A 48 -4.51 14.47 10.30
CA ALA A 48 -5.34 13.84 11.33
C ALA A 48 -6.04 14.87 12.23
N GLN A 49 -5.31 15.90 12.67
CA GLN A 49 -5.86 17.02 13.44
C GLN A 49 -6.96 17.76 12.67
N LYS A 50 -6.69 18.10 11.41
CA LYS A 50 -7.66 18.79 10.53
C LYS A 50 -8.96 17.98 10.33
N HIS A 51 -8.84 16.65 10.21
CA HIS A 51 -9.97 15.76 9.95
C HIS A 51 -10.52 15.07 11.21
N GLN A 52 -10.05 15.49 12.39
CA GLN A 52 -10.54 15.09 13.71
C GLN A 52 -10.57 13.58 13.93
N TYR A 53 -9.43 12.90 13.71
CA TYR A 53 -9.25 11.49 14.06
C TYR A 53 -7.92 11.26 14.78
N LYS A 54 -7.87 10.18 15.57
CA LYS A 54 -6.66 9.72 16.24
C LYS A 54 -5.96 8.65 15.40
N VAL A 55 -4.64 8.70 15.34
CA VAL A 55 -3.82 7.72 14.64
C VAL A 55 -2.46 7.60 15.35
N GLU A 56 -1.96 6.38 15.51
CA GLU A 56 -0.59 6.13 15.94
C GLU A 56 0.30 6.04 14.70
N LEU A 57 1.33 6.91 14.64
CA LEU A 57 2.24 7.00 13.50
C LEU A 57 3.66 6.64 13.91
N LYS A 58 4.33 5.77 13.14
CA LYS A 58 5.74 5.40 13.37
C LYS A 58 6.54 5.54 12.09
N GLU A 59 7.75 6.08 12.22
CA GLU A 59 8.75 6.05 11.16
C GLU A 59 9.30 4.63 11.04
N ALA A 60 9.11 3.98 9.88
CA ALA A 60 9.58 2.63 9.65
C ALA A 60 9.66 2.30 8.16
N ASP A 61 10.55 1.36 7.83
CA ASP A 61 10.56 0.70 6.53
C ASP A 61 9.45 -0.37 6.47
N ALA A 62 8.76 -0.44 5.35
CA ALA A 62 7.73 -1.47 5.13
C ALA A 62 8.29 -2.91 5.18
N ARG A 63 9.61 -3.09 5.15
CA ARG A 63 10.32 -4.37 5.27
C ARG A 63 10.65 -4.76 6.70
N GLU A 64 10.51 -3.81 7.64
CA GLU A 64 10.82 -4.00 9.07
C GLU A 64 9.97 -3.02 9.89
N MET A 65 8.79 -3.45 10.31
CA MET A 65 7.84 -2.60 11.02
C MET A 65 7.93 -2.85 12.53
N PRO A 66 7.90 -1.79 13.39
CA PRO A 66 8.09 -1.90 14.83
C PRO A 66 6.81 -2.36 15.55
N TYR A 67 6.24 -3.47 15.08
CA TYR A 67 5.05 -4.10 15.66
C TYR A 67 5.28 -5.60 15.87
N PRO A 68 4.67 -6.20 16.90
CA PRO A 68 4.74 -7.65 17.13
C PRO A 68 4.03 -8.43 16.02
N ASN A 69 4.26 -9.74 16.00
CA ASN A 69 3.49 -10.66 15.16
C ASN A 69 2.01 -10.59 15.54
N ASP A 70 1.11 -10.81 14.58
CA ASP A 70 -0.32 -11.00 14.82
C ASP A 70 -1.00 -9.83 15.57
N PHE A 71 -0.61 -8.61 15.25
CA PHE A 71 -1.07 -7.41 15.96
C PHE A 71 -2.27 -6.74 15.30
N PHE A 72 -2.33 -6.73 13.97
CA PHE A 72 -3.37 -6.02 13.21
C PHE A 72 -4.46 -6.95 12.69
N ASP A 73 -5.69 -6.49 12.74
CA ASP A 73 -6.83 -7.18 12.15
C ASP A 73 -6.90 -6.92 10.63
N TRP A 74 -6.54 -5.70 10.24
CA TRP A 74 -6.67 -5.20 8.86
C TRP A 74 -5.45 -4.37 8.46
N ALA A 75 -5.16 -4.36 7.17
CA ALA A 75 -4.14 -3.47 6.64
C ALA A 75 -4.48 -2.91 5.26
N VAL A 76 -3.98 -1.72 4.97
CA VAL A 76 -3.94 -1.15 3.63
C VAL A 76 -2.50 -0.82 3.25
N ALA A 77 -2.13 -1.07 1.99
CA ALA A 77 -0.83 -0.72 1.42
C ALA A 77 -1.06 -0.13 0.02
N ILE A 78 -1.35 1.17 0.00
CA ILE A 78 -1.74 1.88 -1.23
C ILE A 78 -0.51 2.43 -1.92
N ALA A 79 -0.16 1.84 -3.06
CA ALA A 79 0.95 2.32 -3.90
C ALA A 79 2.34 2.30 -3.19
N VAL A 80 2.64 1.26 -2.42
CA VAL A 80 3.87 1.14 -1.61
C VAL A 80 4.91 0.24 -2.26
N TYR A 81 4.58 -1.02 -2.50
CA TYR A 81 5.57 -2.05 -2.86
C TYR A 81 6.26 -1.82 -4.21
N HIS A 82 5.70 -1.01 -5.06
CA HIS A 82 6.33 -0.64 -6.32
C HIS A 82 7.48 0.38 -6.17
N HIS A 83 7.66 0.97 -4.99
CA HIS A 83 8.81 1.83 -4.68
C HIS A 83 10.02 1.04 -4.18
N ILE A 84 9.87 -0.23 -3.83
CA ILE A 84 10.97 -1.07 -3.36
C ILE A 84 11.74 -1.62 -4.57
N GLU A 85 13.05 -1.31 -4.66
CA GLU A 85 13.83 -1.48 -5.88
C GLU A 85 14.00 -2.93 -6.34
N ASN A 86 14.28 -3.86 -5.44
CA ASN A 86 14.59 -5.23 -5.82
C ASN A 86 13.49 -6.23 -5.41
N LYS A 87 13.48 -7.38 -6.08
CA LYS A 87 12.46 -8.42 -5.85
C LYS A 87 12.51 -8.97 -4.42
N ALA A 88 13.71 -9.17 -3.87
CA ALA A 88 13.88 -9.68 -2.51
C ALA A 88 13.31 -8.71 -1.47
N GLY A 89 13.57 -7.41 -1.62
CA GLY A 89 12.99 -6.38 -0.77
C GLY A 89 11.47 -6.29 -0.87
N ARG A 90 10.91 -6.38 -2.08
CA ARG A 90 9.45 -6.43 -2.27
C ARG A 90 8.81 -7.65 -1.59
N LEU A 91 9.47 -8.81 -1.68
CA LEU A 91 9.02 -10.01 -0.97
C LEU A 91 9.17 -9.86 0.55
N ALA A 92 10.27 -9.27 1.03
CA ALA A 92 10.49 -8.99 2.45
C ALA A 92 9.37 -8.09 3.02
N GLY A 93 9.03 -7.00 2.33
CA GLY A 93 7.93 -6.12 2.76
C GLY A 93 6.56 -6.82 2.78
N LEU A 94 6.27 -7.70 1.82
CA LEU A 94 5.03 -8.49 1.83
C LEU A 94 5.03 -9.53 2.95
N LYS A 95 6.17 -10.17 3.25
CA LYS A 95 6.31 -11.07 4.39
C LYS A 95 6.17 -10.34 5.73
N GLU A 96 6.67 -9.14 5.80
CA GLU A 96 6.54 -8.29 6.98
C GLU A 96 5.07 -7.89 7.22
N LEU A 97 4.34 -7.52 6.15
CA LEU A 97 2.90 -7.31 6.23
C LEU A 97 2.17 -8.57 6.71
N TYR A 98 2.55 -9.75 6.19
CA TYR A 98 2.00 -11.02 6.63
C TYR A 98 2.28 -11.28 8.12
N ARG A 99 3.50 -11.00 8.58
CA ARG A 99 3.91 -11.21 9.98
C ARG A 99 3.06 -10.41 10.95
N VAL A 100 2.83 -9.13 10.67
CA VAL A 100 2.11 -8.23 11.59
C VAL A 100 0.59 -8.39 11.56
N LEU A 101 0.03 -9.02 10.52
CA LEU A 101 -1.40 -9.36 10.48
C LEU A 101 -1.70 -10.58 11.34
N LYS A 102 -2.85 -10.57 12.00
CA LYS A 102 -3.41 -11.74 12.72
C LYS A 102 -3.80 -12.85 11.73
N PRO A 103 -3.82 -14.11 12.16
CA PRO A 103 -4.49 -15.19 11.40
C PRO A 103 -5.93 -14.76 11.05
N GLY A 104 -6.33 -14.95 9.80
CA GLY A 104 -7.61 -14.48 9.28
C GLY A 104 -7.67 -13.00 8.92
N GLY A 105 -6.69 -12.20 9.31
CA GLY A 105 -6.59 -10.77 8.97
C GLY A 105 -6.46 -10.54 7.46
N GLU A 106 -7.02 -9.44 6.97
CA GLU A 106 -7.00 -9.12 5.54
C GLU A 106 -6.19 -7.86 5.26
N ALA A 107 -5.59 -7.81 4.07
CA ALA A 107 -4.95 -6.61 3.57
C ALA A 107 -5.44 -6.23 2.17
N PHE A 108 -5.58 -4.92 1.95
CA PHE A 108 -5.81 -4.35 0.64
C PHE A 108 -4.52 -3.73 0.12
N ILE A 109 -4.06 -4.21 -1.03
CA ILE A 109 -2.78 -3.81 -1.63
C ILE A 109 -3.04 -3.23 -3.01
N THR A 110 -2.40 -2.11 -3.34
CA THR A 110 -2.39 -1.60 -4.70
C THR A 110 -0.96 -1.40 -5.21
N VAL A 111 -0.75 -1.73 -6.48
CA VAL A 111 0.53 -1.52 -7.16
C VAL A 111 0.31 -0.99 -8.57
N TRP A 112 1.28 -0.26 -9.12
CA TRP A 112 1.21 0.23 -10.49
C TRP A 112 1.28 -0.91 -11.49
N ASN A 113 0.36 -0.85 -12.44
CA ASN A 113 0.25 -1.82 -13.53
C ASN A 113 1.20 -1.44 -14.69
N ARG A 114 1.92 -2.44 -15.20
CA ARG A 114 2.81 -2.27 -16.36
C ARG A 114 2.07 -1.91 -17.65
N TRP A 115 0.89 -2.47 -17.81
CA TRP A 115 0.15 -2.37 -19.08
C TRP A 115 -0.70 -1.12 -19.23
N GLN A 116 -0.60 -0.17 -18.31
CA GLN A 116 -1.25 1.13 -18.54
C GLN A 116 -0.62 1.81 -19.77
N PRO A 117 -1.44 2.45 -20.65
CA PRO A 117 -0.99 2.97 -21.95
C PRO A 117 0.24 3.84 -21.89
N ARG A 118 0.38 4.69 -20.88
CA ARG A 118 1.53 5.59 -20.68
C ARG A 118 2.86 4.87 -20.43
N HIS A 119 2.85 3.56 -20.18
CA HIS A 119 4.05 2.76 -19.86
C HIS A 119 4.37 1.68 -20.88
N TRP A 120 3.62 1.56 -21.97
CA TRP A 120 3.83 0.50 -22.97
C TRP A 120 5.25 0.40 -23.50
N PHE A 121 5.91 1.53 -23.68
CA PHE A 121 7.29 1.59 -24.21
C PHE A 121 8.36 1.80 -23.12
N LYS A 122 7.97 1.81 -21.83
CA LYS A 122 8.92 2.00 -20.72
C LYS A 122 9.46 0.67 -20.21
N LYS A 123 10.69 0.69 -19.68
CA LYS A 123 11.24 -0.45 -18.92
C LYS A 123 10.37 -0.72 -17.68
N LYS A 124 10.41 -1.95 -17.13
CA LYS A 124 9.70 -2.30 -15.89
C LYS A 124 10.14 -1.44 -14.69
N ASN A 125 11.42 -1.09 -14.68
CA ASN A 125 11.99 -0.18 -13.70
C ASN A 125 11.94 1.23 -14.29
N ALA A 126 11.25 2.14 -13.66
CA ALA A 126 11.13 3.52 -14.08
C ALA A 126 11.56 4.45 -12.94
N ILE A 127 12.43 5.41 -13.25
CA ILE A 127 12.65 6.56 -12.39
C ILE A 127 11.67 7.63 -12.83
N VAL A 128 10.84 8.09 -11.91
CA VAL A 128 9.86 9.16 -12.17
C VAL A 128 10.27 10.39 -11.38
N TYR A 129 10.42 11.48 -12.10
CA TYR A 129 10.75 12.79 -11.50
C TYR A 129 9.45 13.47 -11.06
N TRP A 130 9.38 13.80 -9.79
CA TRP A 130 8.29 14.61 -9.25
C TRP A 130 8.75 16.03 -9.09
N ASN A 131 8.10 16.94 -9.81
CA ASN A 131 8.31 18.38 -9.63
C ASN A 131 7.42 18.83 -8.47
N PHE A 132 7.99 18.98 -7.29
CA PHE A 132 7.38 19.81 -6.27
C PHE A 132 7.57 21.28 -6.65
N LYS A 133 6.76 22.19 -6.07
CA LYS A 133 6.90 23.66 -6.24
C LYS A 133 8.28 24.18 -5.81
N SER A 134 9.11 23.39 -5.14
CA SER A 134 10.54 23.62 -4.90
C SER A 134 11.35 23.16 -6.12
N LYS A 135 12.40 23.89 -6.49
CA LYS A 135 13.27 23.63 -7.66
C LYS A 135 14.00 22.26 -7.63
N GLU A 136 13.80 21.45 -6.62
CA GLU A 136 14.40 20.12 -6.46
C GLU A 136 13.53 19.06 -7.12
N LYS A 137 14.10 18.36 -8.10
CA LYS A 137 13.52 17.18 -8.71
C LYS A 137 13.73 15.99 -7.77
N LEU A 138 12.68 15.48 -7.15
CA LEU A 138 12.74 14.23 -6.38
C LEU A 138 12.64 13.06 -7.35
N GLU A 139 13.70 12.26 -7.40
CA GLU A 139 13.72 10.99 -8.10
C GLU A 139 13.04 9.92 -7.28
N ARG A 140 12.07 9.24 -7.87
CA ARG A 140 11.42 8.09 -7.25
C ARG A 140 11.51 6.88 -8.15
N TYR A 141 11.98 5.78 -7.60
CA TYR A 141 11.97 4.49 -8.25
C TYR A 141 10.56 3.90 -8.27
N TYR A 142 10.19 3.31 -9.42
CA TYR A 142 8.92 2.58 -9.61
C TYR A 142 9.16 1.27 -10.32
N TYR A 143 8.61 0.21 -9.77
CA TYR A 143 8.51 -1.08 -10.45
C TYR A 143 7.09 -1.27 -10.99
N LEU A 144 6.97 -1.54 -12.28
CA LEU A 144 5.69 -1.75 -12.94
C LEU A 144 5.35 -3.24 -12.93
N PHE A 145 4.35 -3.61 -12.15
CA PHE A 145 3.91 -4.99 -11.99
C PHE A 145 3.02 -5.47 -13.13
N THR A 146 3.13 -6.74 -13.48
CA THR A 146 2.05 -7.48 -14.14
C THR A 146 1.19 -8.19 -13.09
N TYR A 147 -0.03 -8.59 -13.48
CA TYR A 147 -0.91 -9.35 -12.58
C TYR A 147 -0.25 -10.63 -12.06
N GLY A 148 0.38 -11.43 -12.94
CA GLY A 148 1.04 -12.66 -12.54
C GLY A 148 2.25 -12.46 -11.63
N GLU A 149 3.00 -11.36 -11.77
CA GLU A 149 4.14 -11.07 -10.90
C GLU A 149 3.71 -10.73 -9.46
N ILE A 150 2.74 -9.84 -9.31
CA ILE A 150 2.26 -9.49 -7.97
C ILE A 150 1.53 -10.65 -7.30
N GLU A 151 0.74 -11.41 -8.05
CA GLU A 151 0.10 -12.62 -7.56
C GLU A 151 1.12 -13.63 -7.02
N LYS A 152 2.18 -13.92 -7.79
CA LYS A 152 3.24 -14.82 -7.37
C LYS A 152 3.94 -14.34 -6.09
N LEU A 153 4.27 -13.05 -6.00
CA LEU A 153 4.94 -12.47 -4.83
C LEU A 153 4.06 -12.54 -3.57
N VAL A 154 2.80 -12.23 -3.69
CA VAL A 154 1.83 -12.27 -2.59
C VAL A 154 1.66 -13.70 -2.07
N ARG A 155 1.55 -14.69 -2.96
CA ARG A 155 1.51 -16.11 -2.58
C ARG A 155 2.82 -16.58 -1.93
N GLN A 156 3.97 -16.14 -2.44
CA GLN A 156 5.28 -16.44 -1.85
C GLN A 156 5.46 -15.82 -0.45
N ALA A 157 4.76 -14.73 -0.15
CA ALA A 157 4.74 -14.13 1.18
C ALA A 157 3.83 -14.87 2.17
N GLY A 158 3.01 -15.84 1.71
CA GLY A 158 2.13 -16.67 2.53
C GLY A 158 0.64 -16.32 2.42
N PHE A 159 0.27 -15.26 1.73
CA PHE A 159 -1.12 -14.82 1.63
C PHE A 159 -1.98 -15.71 0.72
N GLN A 160 -3.23 -15.89 1.12
CA GLN A 160 -4.32 -16.30 0.25
C GLN A 160 -4.89 -15.07 -0.47
N ILE A 161 -5.10 -15.17 -1.78
CA ILE A 161 -5.71 -14.11 -2.56
C ILE A 161 -7.22 -14.32 -2.57
N ILE A 162 -7.96 -13.37 -1.99
CA ILE A 162 -9.42 -13.35 -2.01
C ILE A 162 -9.89 -12.81 -3.38
N LYS A 163 -9.28 -11.70 -3.83
CA LYS A 163 -9.65 -11.06 -5.08
C LYS A 163 -8.47 -10.31 -5.67
N ILE A 164 -8.33 -10.35 -6.98
CA ILE A 164 -7.42 -9.49 -7.75
C ILE A 164 -8.22 -8.82 -8.86
N PHE A 165 -8.14 -7.49 -8.95
CA PHE A 165 -9.00 -6.71 -9.82
C PHE A 165 -8.38 -5.38 -10.23
N PRO A 166 -8.86 -4.75 -11.31
CA PRO A 166 -8.41 -3.43 -11.74
C PRO A 166 -8.97 -2.33 -10.85
N GLU A 167 -8.31 -1.18 -10.82
CA GLU A 167 -8.89 0.03 -10.24
C GLU A 167 -10.04 0.54 -11.14
N TYR A 168 -11.25 0.67 -10.57
CA TYR A 168 -12.47 1.01 -11.33
C TYR A 168 -12.59 2.46 -11.82
N LYS A 169 -11.71 3.35 -11.39
CA LYS A 169 -11.77 4.78 -11.78
C LYS A 169 -11.40 5.08 -13.23
N TYR A 170 -10.97 4.07 -14.00
CA TYR A 170 -10.61 4.24 -15.41
C TYR A 170 -11.66 3.66 -16.34
N LYS A 171 -12.13 4.49 -17.28
CA LYS A 171 -13.12 4.16 -18.31
C LYS A 171 -12.69 3.08 -19.32
N PHE A 172 -11.58 2.40 -19.12
CA PHE A 172 -11.12 1.33 -20.00
C PHE A 172 -11.73 0.00 -19.57
N PRO A 173 -12.48 -0.66 -20.45
CA PRO A 173 -13.17 -1.92 -20.13
C PRO A 173 -12.21 -3.09 -19.93
N LEU A 174 -10.94 -2.96 -20.31
CA LEU A 174 -9.98 -4.05 -20.24
C LEU A 174 -9.19 -3.99 -18.93
N ARG A 175 -9.40 -4.98 -18.07
CA ARG A 175 -8.67 -5.22 -16.81
C ARG A 175 -7.16 -5.03 -16.95
N MET A 176 -6.60 -5.39 -18.12
CA MET A 176 -5.18 -5.33 -18.41
C MET A 176 -4.62 -3.90 -18.38
N PHE A 177 -5.41 -2.88 -18.72
CA PHE A 177 -4.93 -1.51 -18.91
C PHE A 177 -5.23 -0.55 -17.74
N SER A 178 -5.74 -1.08 -16.61
CA SER A 178 -5.96 -0.27 -15.42
C SER A 178 -4.68 0.39 -14.92
N ARG A 179 -4.79 1.55 -14.28
CA ARG A 179 -3.63 2.23 -13.68
C ARG A 179 -3.00 1.41 -12.57
N ASN A 180 -3.82 0.88 -11.67
CA ASN A 180 -3.40 0.06 -10.56
C ASN A 180 -3.98 -1.35 -10.67
N ILE A 181 -3.22 -2.31 -10.15
CA ILE A 181 -3.67 -3.65 -9.80
C ILE A 181 -4.02 -3.61 -8.33
N CYS A 182 -5.25 -4.00 -8.00
CA CYS A 182 -5.76 -4.08 -6.64
C CYS A 182 -5.86 -5.53 -6.21
N LEU A 183 -5.43 -5.83 -4.99
CA LEU A 183 -5.52 -7.15 -4.38
C LEU A 183 -6.19 -7.02 -3.02
N LEU A 184 -7.09 -7.93 -2.74
CA LEU A 184 -7.58 -8.24 -1.40
C LEU A 184 -7.02 -9.61 -1.02
N VAL A 185 -6.27 -9.67 0.06
CA VAL A 185 -5.55 -10.86 0.50
C VAL A 185 -5.85 -11.15 1.97
N ARG A 186 -5.65 -12.40 2.39
CA ARG A 186 -5.87 -12.85 3.77
C ARG A 186 -4.66 -13.64 4.27
N LYS A 187 -4.30 -13.44 5.52
CA LYS A 187 -3.40 -14.33 6.25
C LYS A 187 -4.14 -15.60 6.60
N ALA A 188 -3.60 -16.76 6.19
CA ALA A 188 -4.14 -18.08 6.56
C ALA A 188 -3.96 -18.34 8.05
#